data_a82997bf7e491c8f795203e7ac4c620b
#
_entry.id   a82997bf7e491c8f795203e7ac4c620b
#
_cell.length_a   1.000
_cell.length_b   1.000
_cell.length_c   1.000
_cell.angle_alpha   90.00
_cell.angle_beta   90.00
_cell.angle_gamma   90.00
#
_symmetry.space_group_name_H-M   'P 1'
#
loop_
_entity.id
_entity.type
_entity.pdbx_description
1 polymer ?
#
loop_
_entity_poly.entity_id
_entity_poly.type
_entity_poly.pdbx_seq_one_letter_code
_entity_poly.pdbx_strand_id
1 'polypeptide(L)'
;MIPFLEHDDANRALMGANMQKQAVPLVRSEAPLVGTGMEQRAAYDAGDVVITPKAGVVENVTADVITIMDDEGQRDTYILRKFERTNQGTNYNQTPLVSMGERVEAGQVLADGPGTHNGEMSLGRNLLVAFMPWEGHNYEDAIIPVSYTHLTLPTILRV
;
A
#
# COMPACT_ATOMS: atom_id res chain seq x y z
N MET A 1 -2.65 5.49 -13.71
CA MET A 1 -1.54 4.69 -13.19
C MET A 1 -1.57 3.23 -13.69
N ILE A 2 -1.91 3.05 -14.95
CA ILE A 2 -1.89 1.75 -15.63
C ILE A 2 -0.59 1.69 -16.45
N PRO A 3 0.34 0.78 -16.15
CA PRO A 3 1.56 0.62 -16.93
C PRO A 3 1.21 0.08 -18.30
N PHE A 4 1.99 0.47 -19.33
CA PHE A 4 1.76 0.09 -20.73
C PHE A 4 0.35 0.42 -21.26
N LEU A 5 -0.21 1.53 -20.82
CA LEU A 5 -1.56 1.97 -21.19
C LEU A 5 -1.75 2.08 -22.72
N GLU A 6 -0.69 2.44 -23.45
CA GLU A 6 -0.68 2.55 -24.91
C GLU A 6 -0.96 1.23 -25.66
N HIS A 7 -0.79 0.10 -24.98
CA HIS A 7 -1.08 -1.24 -25.53
C HIS A 7 -2.48 -1.74 -25.19
N ASP A 8 -3.23 -1.00 -24.38
CA ASP A 8 -4.56 -1.39 -23.95
C ASP A 8 -5.65 -0.72 -24.80
N ASP A 9 -6.73 -1.45 -25.06
CA ASP A 9 -7.94 -0.86 -25.61
C ASP A 9 -8.55 0.14 -24.61
N ALA A 10 -9.13 1.23 -25.14
CA ALA A 10 -9.69 2.31 -24.34
C ALA A 10 -10.78 1.81 -23.35
N ASN A 11 -11.60 0.87 -23.78
CA ASN A 11 -12.66 0.31 -22.93
C ASN A 11 -12.08 -0.50 -21.76
N ARG A 12 -11.03 -1.28 -22.02
CA ARG A 12 -10.35 -2.08 -20.97
C ARG A 12 -9.55 -1.19 -20.03
N ALA A 13 -8.90 -0.15 -20.53
CA ALA A 13 -8.22 0.85 -19.72
C ALA A 13 -9.19 1.58 -18.76
N LEU A 14 -10.38 1.93 -19.25
CA LEU A 14 -11.45 2.52 -18.42
C LEU A 14 -11.88 1.58 -17.30
N MET A 15 -12.11 0.30 -17.60
CA MET A 15 -12.47 -0.71 -16.60
C MET A 15 -11.35 -0.86 -15.55
N GLY A 16 -10.10 -0.96 -15.97
CA GLY A 16 -8.95 -1.05 -15.07
C GLY A 16 -8.79 0.18 -14.17
N ALA A 17 -8.97 1.38 -14.72
CA ALA A 17 -8.94 2.62 -13.94
C ALA A 17 -10.03 2.67 -12.87
N ASN A 18 -11.24 2.19 -13.18
CA ASN A 18 -12.32 2.10 -12.21
C ASN A 18 -12.04 1.04 -11.14
N MET A 19 -11.47 -0.11 -11.50
CA MET A 19 -11.09 -1.16 -10.55
C MET A 19 -10.03 -0.72 -9.57
N GLN A 20 -9.06 0.12 -9.97
CA GLN A 20 -8.06 0.68 -9.06
C GLN A 20 -8.69 1.45 -7.89
N LYS A 21 -9.80 2.16 -8.13
CA LYS A 21 -10.54 2.89 -7.07
C LYS A 21 -11.26 1.98 -6.09
N GLN A 22 -11.47 0.71 -6.45
CA GLN A 22 -12.19 -0.28 -5.66
C GLN A 22 -11.23 -1.23 -4.92
N ALA A 23 -9.91 -1.02 -5.03
CA ALA A 23 -8.93 -1.86 -4.38
C ALA A 23 -9.05 -1.77 -2.85
N VAL A 24 -9.16 -2.93 -2.21
CA VAL A 24 -9.22 -3.02 -0.75
C VAL A 24 -7.79 -2.91 -0.19
N PRO A 25 -7.53 -2.05 0.80
CA PRO A 25 -6.23 -2.00 1.46
C PRO A 25 -5.86 -3.34 2.10
N LEU A 26 -4.73 -3.89 1.69
CA LEU A 26 -4.25 -5.17 2.20
C LEU A 26 -3.47 -4.98 3.50
N VAL A 27 -3.46 -6.01 4.36
CA VAL A 27 -2.65 -6.04 5.59
C VAL A 27 -1.15 -5.96 5.27
N ARG A 28 -0.74 -6.61 4.19
CA ARG A 28 0.62 -6.55 3.66
C ARG A 28 0.53 -6.33 2.16
N SER A 29 0.57 -5.10 1.77
CA SER A 29 0.70 -4.69 0.37
C SER A 29 2.16 -4.69 -0.06
N GLU A 30 2.42 -4.71 -1.36
CA GLU A 30 3.75 -4.65 -1.94
C GLU A 30 3.79 -3.53 -2.99
N ALA A 31 4.90 -2.80 -3.03
CA ALA A 31 5.13 -1.84 -4.11
C ALA A 31 5.14 -2.57 -5.46
N PRO A 32 4.52 -2.02 -6.50
CA PRO A 32 4.47 -2.65 -7.81
C PRO A 32 5.87 -2.73 -8.43
N LEU A 33 6.25 -3.91 -8.93
CA LEU A 33 7.51 -4.08 -9.68
C LEU A 33 7.46 -3.35 -11.03
N VAL A 34 6.27 -3.28 -11.62
CA VAL A 34 6.01 -2.55 -12.86
C VAL A 34 5.03 -1.42 -12.56
N GLY A 35 5.48 -0.20 -12.67
CA GLY A 35 4.73 1.00 -12.35
C GLY A 35 4.91 2.10 -13.39
N THR A 36 4.28 3.23 -13.15
CA THR A 36 4.30 4.40 -14.04
C THR A 36 5.15 5.55 -13.49
N GLY A 37 5.68 5.42 -12.28
CA GLY A 37 6.40 6.48 -11.57
C GLY A 37 5.48 7.50 -10.89
N MET A 38 4.17 7.37 -11.02
CA MET A 38 3.19 8.25 -10.35
C MET A 38 2.79 7.74 -8.97
N GLU A 39 3.17 6.53 -8.61
CA GLU A 39 2.78 5.84 -7.38
C GLU A 39 3.27 6.59 -6.13
N GLN A 40 4.52 7.02 -6.14
CA GLN A 40 5.10 7.79 -5.04
C GLN A 40 4.40 9.13 -4.86
N ARG A 41 4.21 9.86 -5.97
CA ARG A 41 3.53 11.15 -5.92
C ARG A 41 2.07 11.02 -5.50
N ALA A 42 1.38 9.97 -5.97
CA ALA A 42 0.00 9.72 -5.59
C ALA A 42 -0.14 9.42 -4.09
N ALA A 43 0.77 8.63 -3.52
CA ALA A 43 0.80 8.35 -2.08
C ALA A 43 1.08 9.62 -1.27
N TYR A 44 2.00 10.45 -1.75
CA TYR A 44 2.35 11.72 -1.11
C TYR A 44 1.18 12.71 -1.12
N ASP A 45 0.57 12.91 -2.28
CA ASP A 45 -0.51 13.91 -2.47
C ASP A 45 -1.84 13.43 -1.83
N ALA A 46 -2.03 12.13 -1.62
CA ALA A 46 -3.22 11.57 -0.94
C ALA A 46 -3.27 11.92 0.56
N GLY A 47 -2.10 12.21 1.17
CA GLY A 47 -2.02 12.54 2.59
C GLY A 47 -2.18 11.35 3.53
N ASP A 48 -2.11 10.11 3.01
CA ASP A 48 -2.19 8.89 3.81
C ASP A 48 -0.85 8.55 4.46
N VAL A 49 0.26 8.98 3.86
CA VAL A 49 1.61 8.86 4.43
C VAL A 49 1.94 10.06 5.32
N VAL A 50 2.64 9.79 6.41
CA VAL A 50 3.13 10.85 7.29
C VAL A 50 4.50 11.31 6.83
N ILE A 51 4.66 12.60 6.62
CA ILE A 51 5.85 13.22 6.05
C ILE A 51 6.36 14.29 7.01
N THR A 52 7.67 14.37 7.19
CA THR A 52 8.28 15.45 7.95
C THR A 52 8.53 16.68 7.06
N PRO A 53 8.10 17.89 7.46
CA PRO A 53 8.43 19.11 6.73
C PRO A 53 9.86 19.59 7.00
N LYS A 54 10.50 19.11 8.06
CA LYS A 54 11.82 19.55 8.52
C LYS A 54 12.79 18.38 8.65
N ALA A 55 14.08 18.67 8.53
CA ALA A 55 15.14 17.73 8.82
C ALA A 55 15.38 17.63 10.34
N GLY A 56 15.78 16.47 10.82
CA GLY A 56 16.04 16.27 12.24
C GLY A 56 16.50 14.85 12.56
N VAL A 57 16.49 14.52 13.84
CA VAL A 57 16.83 13.19 14.36
C VAL A 57 15.60 12.62 15.08
N VAL A 58 15.29 11.38 14.81
CA VAL A 58 14.20 10.67 15.45
C VAL A 58 14.57 10.37 16.91
N GLU A 59 13.90 11.03 17.86
CA GLU A 59 14.14 10.87 19.30
C GLU A 59 13.42 9.63 19.86
N ASN A 60 12.18 9.43 19.43
CA ASN A 60 11.36 8.31 19.91
C ASN A 60 10.42 7.81 18.82
N VAL A 61 10.27 6.49 18.74
CA VAL A 61 9.31 5.81 17.86
C VAL A 61 8.54 4.77 18.65
N THR A 62 7.24 4.93 18.64
CA THR A 62 6.31 3.93 19.15
C THR A 62 5.33 3.54 18.04
N ALA A 63 4.46 2.57 18.28
CA ALA A 63 3.43 2.21 17.30
C ALA A 63 2.48 3.38 16.99
N ASP A 64 2.27 4.29 17.94
CA ASP A 64 1.27 5.35 17.87
C ASP A 64 1.85 6.76 17.68
N VAL A 65 3.13 6.93 18.00
CA VAL A 65 3.74 8.27 18.04
C VAL A 65 5.19 8.23 17.55
N ILE A 66 5.54 9.19 16.71
CA ILE A 66 6.91 9.47 16.28
C ILE A 66 7.27 10.87 16.77
N THR A 67 8.39 10.99 17.49
CA THR A 67 8.92 12.29 17.94
C THR A 67 10.24 12.55 17.25
N ILE A 68 10.35 13.70 16.61
CA ILE A 68 11.57 14.14 15.92
C ILE A 68 12.07 15.41 16.60
N MET A 69 13.37 15.46 16.83
CA MET A 69 14.07 16.66 17.24
C MET A 69 14.67 17.32 16.00
N ASP A 70 14.18 18.52 15.68
CA ASP A 70 14.69 19.34 14.60
C ASP A 70 16.12 19.82 14.88
N ASP A 71 16.86 20.18 13.86
CA ASP A 71 18.21 20.77 13.96
C ASP A 71 18.20 22.10 14.76
N GLU A 72 17.05 22.76 14.92
CA GLU A 72 16.85 23.94 15.77
C GLU A 72 16.57 23.59 17.25
N GLY A 73 16.49 22.31 17.61
CA GLY A 73 16.18 21.83 18.97
C GLY A 73 14.70 21.82 19.32
N GLN A 74 13.82 22.04 18.36
CA GLN A 74 12.38 21.94 18.54
C GLN A 74 11.93 20.48 18.38
N ARG A 75 10.97 20.05 19.22
CA ARG A 75 10.37 18.72 19.15
C ARG A 75 9.06 18.78 18.37
N ASP A 76 9.01 18.03 17.30
CA ASP A 76 7.81 17.79 16.50
C ASP A 76 7.28 16.38 16.79
N THR A 77 6.00 16.28 17.15
CA THR A 77 5.37 15.00 17.50
C THR A 77 4.27 14.67 16.50
N TYR A 78 4.38 13.49 15.87
CA TYR A 78 3.44 12.96 14.90
C TYR A 78 2.66 11.83 15.52
N ILE A 79 1.34 11.99 15.62
CA ILE A 79 0.43 10.96 16.13
C ILE A 79 -0.08 10.14 14.95
N LEU A 80 0.15 8.81 15.01
CA LEU A 80 -0.27 7.88 13.97
C LEU A 80 -1.70 7.40 14.21
N ARG A 81 -2.47 7.29 13.14
CA ARG A 81 -3.82 6.74 13.18
C ARG A 81 -3.74 5.22 13.20
N LYS A 82 -4.35 4.61 14.20
CA LYS A 82 -4.26 3.16 14.43
C LYS A 82 -5.65 2.52 14.42
N PHE A 83 -5.81 1.51 13.56
CA PHE A 83 -6.97 0.63 13.51
C PHE A 83 -8.33 1.36 13.47
N GLU A 84 -8.37 2.51 12.83
CA GLU A 84 -9.61 3.26 12.65
C GLU A 84 -10.45 2.64 11.52
N ARG A 85 -11.76 2.59 11.74
CA ARG A 85 -12.69 2.15 10.70
C ARG A 85 -12.95 3.29 9.71
N THR A 86 -12.81 3.01 8.41
CA THR A 86 -13.22 3.94 7.35
C THR A 86 -14.73 3.85 7.08
N ASN A 87 -15.27 4.83 6.35
CA ASN A 87 -16.68 4.84 5.95
C ASN A 87 -17.06 3.61 5.10
N GLN A 88 -16.10 3.05 4.34
CA GLN A 88 -16.29 1.84 3.55
C GLN A 88 -16.11 0.55 4.35
N GLY A 89 -15.89 0.64 5.66
CA GLY A 89 -15.70 -0.52 6.54
C GLY A 89 -14.32 -1.17 6.45
N THR A 90 -13.34 -0.51 5.81
CA THR A 90 -11.94 -0.94 5.76
C THR A 90 -11.16 -0.40 6.96
N ASN A 91 -9.97 -0.96 7.20
CA ASN A 91 -9.10 -0.55 8.27
C ASN A 91 -8.14 0.57 7.83
N TYR A 92 -8.09 1.64 8.59
CA TYR A 92 -7.08 2.69 8.44
C TYR A 92 -6.01 2.52 9.52
N ASN A 93 -4.81 2.19 9.12
CA ASN A 93 -3.70 1.94 10.04
C ASN A 93 -2.41 2.50 9.45
N GLN A 94 -1.69 3.30 10.24
CA GLN A 94 -0.40 3.82 9.87
C GLN A 94 0.72 3.07 10.61
N THR A 95 1.79 2.77 9.87
CA THR A 95 2.92 1.99 10.39
C THR A 95 4.21 2.80 10.24
N PRO A 96 4.99 3.01 11.33
CA PRO A 96 6.24 3.74 11.24
C PRO A 96 7.27 3.00 10.38
N LEU A 97 8.03 3.75 9.58
CA LEU A 97 9.12 3.26 8.75
C LEU A 97 10.50 3.57 9.34
N VAL A 98 10.57 4.61 10.16
CA VAL A 98 11.81 5.14 10.72
C VAL A 98 12.17 4.45 12.03
N SER A 99 13.45 4.42 12.35
CA SER A 99 13.98 3.86 13.58
C SER A 99 14.46 4.97 14.54
N MET A 100 14.48 4.66 15.84
CA MET A 100 15.01 5.58 16.85
C MET A 100 16.49 5.90 16.60
N GLY A 101 16.86 7.17 16.65
CA GLY A 101 18.20 7.67 16.37
C GLY A 101 18.51 7.87 14.87
N GLU A 102 17.58 7.58 13.99
CA GLU A 102 17.74 7.80 12.56
C GLU A 102 17.65 9.30 12.22
N ARG A 103 18.52 9.75 11.29
CA ARG A 103 18.43 11.10 10.76
C ARG A 103 17.47 11.12 9.58
N VAL A 104 16.52 12.04 9.60
CA VAL A 104 15.52 12.23 8.56
C VAL A 104 15.69 13.58 7.87
N GLU A 105 15.42 13.62 6.58
CA GLU A 105 15.46 14.83 5.75
C GLU A 105 14.08 15.44 5.60
N ALA A 106 14.03 16.71 5.26
CA ALA A 106 12.78 17.39 4.95
C ALA A 106 12.08 16.74 3.73
N GLY A 107 10.81 16.41 3.86
CA GLY A 107 10.04 15.69 2.85
C GLY A 107 10.15 14.16 2.90
N GLN A 108 10.89 13.60 3.85
CA GLN A 108 10.99 12.15 4.02
C GLN A 108 9.70 11.57 4.63
N VAL A 109 9.33 10.39 4.17
CA VAL A 109 8.19 9.63 4.71
C VAL A 109 8.59 8.99 6.04
N LEU A 110 7.80 9.25 7.08
CA LEU A 110 8.00 8.71 8.43
C LEU A 110 7.16 7.46 8.69
N ALA A 111 5.97 7.41 8.14
CA ALA A 111 5.06 6.29 8.31
C ALA A 111 4.23 6.04 7.06
N ASP A 112 4.02 4.78 6.74
CA ASP A 112 3.12 4.33 5.70
C ASP A 112 1.67 4.32 6.18
N GLY A 113 0.76 4.66 5.26
CA GLY A 113 -0.69 4.53 5.44
C GLY A 113 -1.26 3.26 4.83
N PRO A 114 -2.60 3.14 4.80
CA PRO A 114 -3.26 2.03 4.13
C PRO A 114 -3.01 2.06 2.62
N GLY A 115 -2.66 0.91 2.03
CA GLY A 115 -2.37 0.80 0.60
C GLY A 115 -1.11 1.53 0.16
N THR A 116 -0.14 1.71 1.06
CA THR A 116 1.19 2.24 0.76
C THR A 116 2.28 1.29 1.26
N HIS A 117 3.43 1.33 0.60
CA HIS A 117 4.60 0.55 0.97
C HIS A 117 5.86 1.37 0.66
N ASN A 118 6.64 1.70 1.70
CA ASN A 118 7.82 2.58 1.60
C ASN A 118 7.53 3.93 0.92
N GLY A 119 6.40 4.55 1.21
CA GLY A 119 6.00 5.81 0.63
C GLY A 119 5.46 5.74 -0.80
N GLU A 120 5.33 4.55 -1.37
CA GLU A 120 4.71 4.33 -2.69
C GLU A 120 3.31 3.71 -2.55
N MET A 121 2.44 4.05 -3.48
CA MET A 121 1.12 3.44 -3.55
C MET A 121 1.23 1.95 -3.92
N SER A 122 0.68 1.09 -3.08
CA SER A 122 0.66 -0.35 -3.23
C SER A 122 -0.76 -0.88 -3.05
N LEU A 123 -1.46 -1.09 -4.17
CA LEU A 123 -2.87 -1.52 -4.17
C LEU A 123 -3.04 -3.03 -4.06
N GLY A 124 -1.96 -3.80 -4.12
CA GLY A 124 -2.01 -5.25 -4.16
C GLY A 124 -0.67 -5.90 -3.84
N ARG A 125 -0.44 -7.05 -4.46
CA ARG A 125 0.80 -7.83 -4.33
C ARG A 125 1.31 -8.23 -5.70
N ASN A 126 2.61 -8.42 -5.81
CA ASN A 126 3.22 -8.95 -7.02
C ASN A 126 3.00 -10.47 -7.06
N LEU A 127 2.35 -10.95 -8.11
CA LEU A 127 1.97 -12.34 -8.27
C LEU A 127 2.77 -12.99 -9.40
N LEU A 128 3.17 -14.24 -9.19
CA LEU A 128 3.64 -15.09 -10.28
C LEU A 128 2.42 -15.61 -11.04
N VAL A 129 2.35 -15.30 -12.34
CA VAL A 129 1.21 -15.62 -13.20
C VAL A 129 1.63 -16.61 -14.29
N ALA A 130 0.79 -17.62 -14.53
CA ALA A 130 0.90 -18.50 -15.68
C ALA A 130 -0.28 -18.30 -16.63
N PHE A 131 0.00 -18.13 -17.92
CA PHE A 131 -1.02 -18.05 -18.97
C PHE A 131 -1.17 -19.41 -19.61
N MET A 132 -2.15 -20.19 -19.17
CA MET A 132 -2.41 -21.55 -19.65
C MET A 132 -3.86 -21.95 -19.42
N PRO A 133 -4.41 -22.88 -20.21
CA PRO A 133 -5.66 -23.56 -19.87
C PRO A 133 -5.48 -24.39 -18.60
N TRP A 134 -6.41 -24.26 -17.66
CA TRP A 134 -6.39 -25.01 -16.40
C TRP A 134 -7.69 -25.79 -16.21
N GLU A 135 -7.77 -26.98 -16.83
CA GLU A 135 -8.91 -27.90 -16.71
C GLU A 135 -10.30 -27.25 -16.92
N GLY A 136 -10.37 -26.20 -17.72
CA GLY A 136 -11.58 -25.41 -17.97
C GLY A 136 -12.01 -24.45 -16.85
N HIS A 137 -11.31 -24.45 -15.70
CA HIS A 137 -11.66 -23.56 -14.57
C HIS A 137 -11.36 -22.10 -14.82
N ASN A 138 -10.48 -21.79 -15.77
CA ASN A 138 -10.16 -20.43 -16.20
C ASN A 138 -10.79 -20.07 -17.57
N TYR A 139 -11.96 -20.66 -17.88
CA TYR A 139 -12.71 -20.37 -19.09
C TYR A 139 -13.11 -18.87 -19.13
N GLU A 140 -12.97 -18.27 -20.30
CA GLU A 140 -13.14 -16.81 -20.54
C GLU A 140 -12.16 -15.99 -19.68
N ASP A 141 -12.64 -15.03 -18.88
CA ASP A 141 -11.83 -14.12 -18.05
C ASP A 141 -11.64 -14.62 -16.62
N ALA A 142 -11.89 -15.90 -16.34
CA ALA A 142 -11.74 -16.45 -15.00
C ALA A 142 -10.27 -16.58 -14.61
N ILE A 143 -9.94 -16.14 -13.39
CA ILE A 143 -8.60 -16.18 -12.80
C ILE A 143 -8.62 -17.14 -11.60
N ILE A 144 -7.67 -18.05 -11.54
CA ILE A 144 -7.56 -19.01 -10.43
C ILE A 144 -6.36 -18.65 -9.55
N PRO A 145 -6.55 -18.07 -8.37
CA PRO A 145 -5.48 -17.85 -7.41
C PRO A 145 -5.21 -19.11 -6.60
N VAL A 146 -3.95 -19.54 -6.54
CA VAL A 146 -3.54 -20.74 -5.77
C VAL A 146 -3.84 -20.57 -4.27
N SER A 147 -3.66 -19.40 -3.73
CA SER A 147 -3.98 -19.09 -2.33
C SER A 147 -5.45 -19.34 -1.98
N TYR A 148 -6.36 -19.08 -2.90
CA TYR A 148 -7.79 -19.33 -2.70
C TYR A 148 -8.08 -20.83 -2.57
N THR A 149 -7.49 -21.65 -3.42
CA THR A 149 -7.67 -23.12 -3.38
C THR A 149 -7.09 -23.72 -2.10
N HIS A 150 -5.97 -23.21 -1.61
CA HIS A 150 -5.36 -23.68 -0.36
C HIS A 150 -6.09 -23.21 0.91
N LEU A 151 -6.72 -22.05 0.88
CA LEU A 151 -7.49 -21.55 2.02
C LEU A 151 -8.86 -22.19 2.16
N THR A 152 -9.48 -22.60 1.07
CA THR A 152 -10.81 -23.24 1.10
C THR A 152 -10.78 -24.73 1.44
N LEU A 153 -9.74 -25.45 1.04
CA LEU A 153 -9.60 -26.88 1.33
C LEU A 153 -9.62 -27.23 2.82
N PRO A 154 -8.87 -26.55 3.71
CA PRO A 154 -8.93 -26.81 5.15
C PRO A 154 -10.27 -26.45 5.77
N THR A 155 -11.00 -25.49 5.21
CA THR A 155 -12.31 -25.05 5.72
C THR A 155 -13.42 -26.04 5.36
N ILE A 156 -13.35 -26.64 4.17
CA ILE A 156 -14.31 -27.66 3.70
C ILE A 156 -14.13 -28.97 4.49
N LEU A 157 -12.93 -29.29 4.94
CA LEU A 157 -12.64 -30.49 5.73
C LEU A 157 -13.01 -30.35 7.22
N ARG A 158 -13.51 -29.21 7.66
CA ARG A 158 -13.94 -28.96 9.04
C ARG A 158 -15.47 -28.93 9.24
N VAL A 159 -16.23 -29.30 8.24
CA VAL A 159 -17.70 -29.45 8.36
C VAL A 159 -18.07 -30.92 8.63
#